data_727b782b2fdf7df5b16f62821bd5f945
#
_entry.id   727b782b2fdf7df5b16f62821bd5f945
#
_cell.length_a   1.000
_cell.length_b   1.000
_cell.length_c   1.000
_cell.angle_alpha   90.00
_cell.angle_beta   90.00
_cell.angle_gamma   90.00
#
_symmetry.space_group_name_H-M   'P 1'
#
loop_
_entity.id
_entity.type
_entity.pdbx_description
1 polymer ?
#
loop_
_entity_poly.entity_id
_entity_poly.type
_entity_poly.pdbx_seq_one_letter_code
_entity_poly.pdbx_strand_id
1 'polypeptide(L)'
;MKNLSLSSLLLSLPLALLAADNLQQPAKANTPLEKDIYSFHLQHPGGNSAPGDPNAAFYLDGVYHMHYIISHPWNGKSSFSFVHVTSPDMLHWTWQKPTLQPSFTGHGMFSGTGFITKEGKPAAIYHGQGSGKNQIAIAQDNKLSAWEKPYPLDVRKADGSEEKMGHWDPDCWLIGDTYYAISGGPNPPLIKSKDLKSWTKVGDFLQHNMPDVAYGEDISCGNFFPIGNKWMLLCISHPVGCRYYLGDWDAKAEQFVPEKHGRMNWRRDEQSIFGRPPWRVDFFAPESLLTPDGRRVMWAWLASIGKSDGTMDARTIQSLPRELSLPEDGVLRIKPLHELETLREEPQTLSEIKISEITKEVLTNKAPAGTKVAALPGDSVELRVTIARDQAERKLFGFTLFSDGKGAGLPVLFRPETGTIRVGTTEAPFKVSDLPEGEDISLRVFIDKNLVEVFVNDRQAVVSSVADTQGLTDLSAFTVGAPTTLKQIEIWKLKPSNQGFREAQTNRIWAPEEK
;
A
#
# COMPACT_ATOMS: atom_id res chain seq x y z
N MET A 1 30.10 -37.21 -36.33
CA MET A 1 29.90 -35.85 -35.84
C MET A 1 28.54 -35.39 -36.37
N LYS A 2 27.51 -35.47 -35.50
CA LYS A 2 26.14 -35.03 -35.83
C LYS A 2 25.82 -33.87 -34.92
N ASN A 3 25.59 -32.71 -35.50
CA ASN A 3 25.16 -31.50 -34.80
C ASN A 3 23.71 -31.68 -34.32
N LEU A 4 23.50 -31.65 -33.02
CA LEU A 4 22.20 -31.49 -32.41
C LEU A 4 21.99 -29.99 -32.14
N SER A 5 21.09 -29.38 -32.91
CA SER A 5 20.57 -28.06 -32.60
C SER A 5 19.52 -28.18 -31.50
N LEU A 6 19.79 -27.63 -30.32
CA LEU A 6 18.81 -27.42 -29.29
C LEU A 6 17.98 -26.19 -29.65
N SER A 7 16.77 -26.40 -30.14
CA SER A 7 15.76 -25.36 -30.23
C SER A 7 15.13 -25.16 -28.83
N SER A 8 15.52 -24.11 -28.14
CA SER A 8 14.89 -23.67 -26.89
C SER A 8 13.55 -23.03 -27.22
N LEU A 9 12.47 -23.80 -27.05
CA LEU A 9 11.11 -23.25 -26.99
C LEU A 9 10.96 -22.48 -25.67
N LEU A 10 11.08 -21.16 -25.73
CA LEU A 10 10.66 -20.25 -24.67
C LEU A 10 9.13 -20.26 -24.62
N LEU A 11 8.56 -21.03 -23.70
CA LEU A 11 7.17 -20.87 -23.29
C LEU A 11 7.06 -19.59 -22.46
N SER A 12 6.76 -18.49 -23.10
CA SER A 12 6.25 -17.29 -22.43
C SER A 12 4.77 -17.51 -22.10
N LEU A 13 4.49 -18.17 -20.95
CA LEU A 13 3.16 -18.08 -20.35
C LEU A 13 3.01 -16.68 -19.74
N PRO A 14 1.93 -15.95 -20.07
CA PRO A 14 1.70 -14.64 -19.46
C PRO A 14 1.47 -14.81 -17.96
N LEU A 15 2.35 -14.23 -17.13
CA LEU A 15 2.21 -14.17 -15.67
C LEU A 15 0.86 -13.56 -15.21
N ALA A 16 0.24 -12.77 -16.07
CA ALA A 16 -1.06 -12.13 -15.82
C ALA A 16 -2.22 -13.13 -15.61
N LEU A 17 -2.16 -14.33 -16.19
CA LEU A 17 -3.21 -15.33 -15.98
C LEU A 17 -3.18 -15.98 -14.60
N LEU A 18 -2.02 -16.05 -13.95
CA LEU A 18 -1.90 -16.70 -12.64
C LEU A 18 -2.36 -15.81 -11.48
N ALA A 19 -2.27 -14.48 -11.60
CA ALA A 19 -2.82 -13.56 -10.62
C ALA A 19 -4.37 -13.51 -10.70
N ALA A 20 -4.94 -13.59 -11.90
CA ALA A 20 -6.37 -13.62 -12.11
C ALA A 20 -7.03 -14.91 -11.59
N ASP A 21 -6.38 -16.06 -11.74
CA ASP A 21 -6.95 -17.34 -11.29
C ASP A 21 -7.04 -17.47 -9.76
N ASN A 22 -6.15 -16.83 -9.00
CA ASN A 22 -6.23 -16.85 -7.54
C ASN A 22 -7.29 -15.88 -6.97
N LEU A 23 -7.69 -14.85 -7.72
CA LEU A 23 -8.81 -13.97 -7.38
C LEU A 23 -10.17 -14.58 -7.77
N GLN A 24 -10.20 -15.65 -8.54
CA GLN A 24 -11.43 -16.26 -9.08
C GLN A 24 -12.07 -17.31 -8.18
N GLN A 25 -11.49 -17.63 -7.03
CA GLN A 25 -12.20 -18.49 -6.08
C GLN A 25 -13.37 -17.71 -5.48
N PRO A 26 -14.62 -18.24 -5.54
CA PRO A 26 -15.73 -17.58 -4.89
C PRO A 26 -15.39 -17.41 -3.41
N ALA A 27 -15.30 -16.18 -2.97
CA ALA A 27 -15.08 -15.87 -1.57
C ALA A 27 -16.21 -16.53 -0.77
N LYS A 28 -15.87 -17.46 0.11
CA LYS A 28 -16.80 -17.88 1.17
C LYS A 28 -17.29 -16.62 1.85
N ALA A 29 -18.57 -16.55 2.17
CA ALA A 29 -19.17 -15.41 2.85
C ALA A 29 -18.25 -14.94 4.00
N ASN A 30 -17.55 -13.86 3.77
CA ASN A 30 -16.50 -13.35 4.66
C ASN A 30 -17.07 -12.22 5.50
N THR A 31 -18.07 -12.53 6.32
CA THR A 31 -18.53 -11.57 7.33
C THR A 31 -17.56 -11.62 8.49
N PRO A 32 -16.78 -10.57 8.74
CA PRO A 32 -15.86 -10.52 9.87
C PRO A 32 -16.62 -10.75 11.18
N LEU A 33 -16.08 -11.65 12.02
CA LEU A 33 -16.57 -11.82 13.40
C LEU A 33 -16.16 -10.58 14.21
N GLU A 34 -16.81 -10.36 15.36
CA GLU A 34 -16.51 -9.23 16.26
C GLU A 34 -15.02 -9.09 16.56
N LYS A 35 -14.37 -10.21 16.87
CA LYS A 35 -12.93 -10.26 17.19
C LYS A 35 -12.03 -9.91 16.00
N ASP A 36 -12.55 -10.00 14.76
CA ASP A 36 -11.79 -9.81 13.53
C ASP A 36 -12.02 -8.42 12.91
N ILE A 37 -12.82 -7.55 13.55
CA ILE A 37 -13.07 -6.19 13.10
C ILE A 37 -11.97 -5.28 13.62
N TYR A 38 -11.25 -4.66 12.68
CA TYR A 38 -10.21 -3.69 12.99
C TYR A 38 -10.83 -2.38 13.50
N SER A 39 -10.14 -1.73 14.43
CA SER A 39 -10.64 -0.55 15.11
C SER A 39 -10.52 0.70 14.26
N PHE A 40 -9.42 0.84 13.53
CA PHE A 40 -9.12 2.08 12.78
C PHE A 40 -8.50 1.84 11.39
N HIS A 41 -8.21 0.61 10.98
CA HIS A 41 -7.93 0.32 9.57
C HIS A 41 -9.23 0.21 8.78
N LEU A 42 -9.23 0.73 7.55
CA LEU A 42 -10.34 0.53 6.64
C LEU A 42 -10.41 -0.93 6.21
N GLN A 43 -11.47 -1.61 6.61
CA GLN A 43 -11.73 -3.01 6.33
C GLN A 43 -13.05 -3.16 5.58
N HIS A 44 -13.11 -4.09 4.61
CA HIS A 44 -14.35 -4.36 3.89
C HIS A 44 -15.38 -5.06 4.80
N PRO A 45 -16.66 -4.62 4.78
CA PRO A 45 -17.68 -5.14 5.70
C PRO A 45 -18.04 -6.62 5.54
N GLY A 46 -17.67 -7.26 4.44
CA GLY A 46 -17.93 -8.69 4.22
C GLY A 46 -18.85 -8.97 3.03
N GLY A 47 -19.56 -10.09 3.06
CA GLY A 47 -20.43 -10.53 1.98
C GLY A 47 -19.78 -11.55 1.03
N ASN A 48 -20.43 -11.80 -0.11
CA ASN A 48 -19.93 -12.75 -1.11
C ASN A 48 -19.03 -12.02 -2.12
N SER A 49 -17.92 -11.49 -1.65
CA SER A 49 -17.00 -10.67 -2.44
C SER A 49 -15.55 -10.89 -1.98
N ALA A 50 -14.61 -10.73 -2.89
CA ALA A 50 -13.19 -10.74 -2.61
C ALA A 50 -12.62 -9.35 -2.96
N PRO A 51 -12.26 -8.60 -1.95
CA PRO A 51 -11.77 -7.25 -2.10
C PRO A 51 -10.28 -7.19 -2.50
N GLY A 52 -9.85 -6.01 -2.97
CA GLY A 52 -8.50 -5.79 -3.48
C GLY A 52 -8.06 -4.32 -3.40
N ASP A 53 -7.45 -3.87 -4.45
CA ASP A 53 -6.73 -2.61 -4.57
C ASP A 53 -7.55 -1.38 -4.20
N PRO A 54 -6.99 -0.40 -3.46
CA PRO A 54 -7.51 0.95 -3.47
C PRO A 54 -7.38 1.54 -4.88
N ASN A 55 -8.36 2.33 -5.27
CA ASN A 55 -8.44 2.97 -6.60
C ASN A 55 -9.06 4.35 -6.46
N ALA A 56 -8.96 5.15 -7.52
CA ALA A 56 -9.63 6.42 -7.72
C ALA A 56 -9.99 7.18 -6.43
N ALA A 57 -9.00 7.88 -5.88
CA ALA A 57 -9.16 8.69 -4.68
C ALA A 57 -9.24 10.18 -5.01
N PHE A 58 -10.12 10.92 -4.30
CA PHE A 58 -10.37 12.35 -4.53
C PHE A 58 -10.61 13.09 -3.23
N TYR A 59 -10.33 14.40 -3.23
CA TYR A 59 -10.88 15.35 -2.27
C TYR A 59 -11.81 16.31 -3.00
N LEU A 60 -13.11 16.30 -2.66
CA LEU A 60 -14.15 17.06 -3.34
C LEU A 60 -15.08 17.68 -2.30
N ASP A 61 -15.29 18.99 -2.37
CA ASP A 61 -16.24 19.72 -1.53
C ASP A 61 -16.15 19.42 -0.02
N GLY A 62 -14.94 19.26 0.50
CA GLY A 62 -14.73 18.98 1.92
C GLY A 62 -14.77 17.51 2.32
N VAL A 63 -14.88 16.59 1.35
CA VAL A 63 -15.01 15.15 1.57
C VAL A 63 -13.89 14.40 0.84
N TYR A 64 -13.27 13.46 1.50
CA TYR A 64 -12.38 12.48 0.90
C TYR A 64 -13.21 11.31 0.37
N HIS A 65 -12.98 10.97 -0.88
CA HIS A 65 -13.57 9.84 -1.58
C HIS A 65 -12.47 8.84 -1.91
N MET A 66 -12.72 7.58 -1.66
CA MET A 66 -11.84 6.49 -2.10
C MET A 66 -12.68 5.35 -2.64
N HIS A 67 -12.17 4.71 -3.67
CA HIS A 67 -12.72 3.48 -4.20
C HIS A 67 -11.76 2.33 -3.90
N TYR A 68 -12.29 1.11 -3.83
CA TYR A 68 -11.47 -0.09 -3.86
C TYR A 68 -12.20 -1.20 -4.62
N ILE A 69 -11.42 -2.08 -5.22
CA ILE A 69 -11.96 -3.18 -6.02
C ILE A 69 -12.60 -4.24 -5.13
N ILE A 70 -13.71 -4.82 -5.58
CA ILE A 70 -14.18 -6.12 -5.11
C ILE A 70 -14.52 -7.03 -6.28
N SER A 71 -14.14 -8.31 -6.16
CA SER A 71 -14.67 -9.38 -7.00
C SER A 71 -16.01 -9.84 -6.46
N HIS A 72 -17.02 -9.99 -7.33
CA HIS A 72 -18.34 -10.44 -6.95
C HIS A 72 -19.02 -11.19 -8.12
N PRO A 73 -20.10 -11.96 -7.87
CA PRO A 73 -20.89 -12.57 -8.93
C PRO A 73 -21.61 -11.51 -9.78
N TRP A 74 -21.60 -11.68 -11.10
CA TRP A 74 -22.37 -10.89 -12.06
C TRP A 74 -22.77 -11.77 -13.24
N ASN A 75 -24.08 -11.90 -13.52
CA ASN A 75 -24.62 -12.73 -14.60
C ASN A 75 -24.05 -14.17 -14.61
N GLY A 76 -23.91 -14.77 -13.42
CA GLY A 76 -23.40 -16.13 -13.25
C GLY A 76 -21.89 -16.29 -13.47
N LYS A 77 -21.14 -15.19 -13.57
CA LYS A 77 -19.67 -15.17 -13.70
C LYS A 77 -19.06 -14.28 -12.62
N SER A 78 -17.78 -14.44 -12.36
CA SER A 78 -17.03 -13.49 -11.54
C SER A 78 -16.82 -12.18 -12.32
N SER A 79 -17.08 -11.07 -11.68
CA SER A 79 -16.82 -9.73 -12.19
C SER A 79 -16.25 -8.84 -11.08
N PHE A 80 -15.99 -7.58 -11.40
CA PHE A 80 -15.35 -6.63 -10.49
C PHE A 80 -16.10 -5.29 -10.51
N SER A 81 -16.19 -4.67 -9.34
CA SER A 81 -16.79 -3.35 -9.15
C SER A 81 -15.91 -2.50 -8.27
N PHE A 82 -16.12 -1.19 -8.29
CA PHE A 82 -15.55 -0.28 -7.32
C PHE A 82 -16.53 -0.06 -6.17
N VAL A 83 -16.14 -0.43 -4.97
CA VAL A 83 -16.79 0.03 -3.74
C VAL A 83 -16.38 1.47 -3.49
N HIS A 84 -17.33 2.31 -3.16
CA HIS A 84 -17.09 3.72 -2.86
C HIS A 84 -17.23 3.96 -1.37
N VAL A 85 -16.24 4.61 -0.77
CA VAL A 85 -16.24 5.06 0.62
C VAL A 85 -15.92 6.54 0.69
N THR A 86 -16.48 7.22 1.70
CA THR A 86 -16.26 8.66 1.94
C THR A 86 -15.84 8.89 3.37
N SER A 87 -15.04 9.94 3.60
CA SER A 87 -14.57 10.33 4.93
C SER A 87 -14.36 11.83 5.02
N PRO A 88 -14.63 12.47 6.17
CA PRO A 88 -14.24 13.86 6.41
C PRO A 88 -12.74 14.03 6.70
N ASP A 89 -12.02 12.95 7.08
CA ASP A 89 -10.68 13.02 7.66
C ASP A 89 -9.78 11.81 7.32
N MET A 90 -10.19 10.98 6.37
CA MET A 90 -9.46 9.76 5.95
C MET A 90 -9.37 8.65 7.04
N LEU A 91 -10.12 8.78 8.13
CA LEU A 91 -10.19 7.80 9.23
C LEU A 91 -11.63 7.29 9.45
N HIS A 92 -12.60 8.20 9.47
CA HIS A 92 -14.01 7.88 9.71
C HIS A 92 -14.72 7.62 8.39
N TRP A 93 -14.70 6.36 7.93
CA TRP A 93 -15.22 5.96 6.64
C TRP A 93 -16.71 5.59 6.69
N THR A 94 -17.43 6.00 5.63
CA THR A 94 -18.83 5.64 5.39
C THR A 94 -18.95 5.04 3.99
N TRP A 95 -19.59 3.87 3.89
CA TRP A 95 -19.82 3.18 2.61
C TRP A 95 -20.97 3.81 1.85
N GLN A 96 -20.79 3.96 0.56
CA GLN A 96 -21.73 4.54 -0.36
C GLN A 96 -22.28 3.47 -1.32
N LYS A 97 -23.41 3.76 -1.97
CA LYS A 97 -23.90 2.90 -3.04
C LYS A 97 -22.91 2.89 -4.21
N PRO A 98 -22.50 1.71 -4.72
CA PRO A 98 -21.61 1.64 -5.86
C PRO A 98 -22.29 2.17 -7.13
N THR A 99 -21.60 3.05 -7.83
CA THR A 99 -22.05 3.65 -9.10
C THR A 99 -21.24 3.15 -10.29
N LEU A 100 -19.98 2.77 -10.05
CA LEU A 100 -19.09 2.15 -11.03
C LEU A 100 -19.12 0.62 -10.83
N GLN A 101 -20.00 -0.05 -11.57
CA GLN A 101 -20.25 -1.48 -11.49
C GLN A 101 -20.75 -2.02 -12.84
N PRO A 102 -20.70 -3.34 -13.11
CA PRO A 102 -20.99 -3.92 -14.42
C PRO A 102 -22.38 -3.63 -14.97
N SER A 103 -23.39 -3.46 -14.12
CA SER A 103 -24.75 -3.08 -14.55
C SER A 103 -24.79 -1.70 -15.23
N PHE A 104 -23.89 -0.80 -14.84
CA PHE A 104 -23.75 0.51 -15.45
C PHE A 104 -22.69 0.50 -16.55
N THR A 105 -21.48 -0.01 -16.29
CA THR A 105 -20.35 0.06 -17.22
C THR A 105 -20.50 -0.87 -18.41
N GLY A 106 -21.17 -2.02 -18.23
CA GLY A 106 -21.28 -3.10 -19.22
C GLY A 106 -20.08 -4.07 -19.20
N HIS A 107 -19.11 -3.85 -18.31
CA HIS A 107 -17.91 -4.66 -18.09
C HIS A 107 -17.46 -4.54 -16.64
N GLY A 108 -16.65 -5.47 -16.16
CA GLY A 108 -16.03 -5.37 -14.84
C GLY A 108 -14.91 -4.34 -14.79
N MET A 109 -14.46 -4.00 -13.60
CA MET A 109 -13.48 -2.93 -13.36
C MET A 109 -12.27 -3.48 -12.62
N PHE A 110 -11.11 -3.46 -13.29
CA PHE A 110 -9.81 -3.71 -12.66
C PHE A 110 -9.13 -2.41 -12.25
N SER A 111 -7.90 -2.50 -11.78
CA SER A 111 -7.12 -1.40 -11.25
C SER A 111 -7.08 -0.17 -12.15
N GLY A 112 -6.98 0.97 -11.51
CA GLY A 112 -6.91 2.28 -12.13
C GLY A 112 -6.76 3.37 -11.07
N THR A 113 -6.79 4.63 -11.49
CA THR A 113 -6.60 5.78 -10.61
C THR A 113 -7.63 6.87 -10.86
N GLY A 114 -7.70 7.83 -9.91
CA GLY A 114 -8.51 9.04 -10.04
C GLY A 114 -7.68 10.24 -10.48
N PHE A 115 -8.26 11.12 -11.27
CA PHE A 115 -7.67 12.40 -11.65
C PHE A 115 -8.74 13.49 -11.80
N ILE A 116 -8.31 14.74 -11.81
CA ILE A 116 -9.21 15.88 -12.06
C ILE A 116 -8.98 16.38 -13.48
N THR A 117 -10.07 16.51 -14.25
CA THR A 117 -9.98 17.03 -15.62
C THR A 117 -9.65 18.53 -15.60
N LYS A 118 -9.20 19.08 -16.73
CA LYS A 118 -8.93 20.53 -16.86
C LYS A 118 -10.17 21.41 -16.65
N GLU A 119 -11.36 20.82 -16.78
CA GLU A 119 -12.64 21.46 -16.47
C GLU A 119 -13.02 21.32 -14.98
N GLY A 120 -12.15 20.73 -14.15
CA GLY A 120 -12.38 20.54 -12.72
C GLY A 120 -13.30 19.37 -12.36
N LYS A 121 -13.61 18.48 -13.31
CA LYS A 121 -14.44 17.29 -13.05
C LYS A 121 -13.61 16.12 -12.54
N PRO A 122 -14.09 15.35 -11.55
CA PRO A 122 -13.48 14.09 -11.19
C PRO A 122 -13.60 13.07 -12.33
N ALA A 123 -12.54 12.34 -12.58
CA ALA A 123 -12.51 11.28 -13.58
C ALA A 123 -11.69 10.08 -13.08
N ALA A 124 -12.03 8.90 -13.53
CA ALA A 124 -11.28 7.68 -13.26
C ALA A 124 -10.81 7.06 -14.58
N ILE A 125 -9.58 6.59 -14.60
CA ILE A 125 -9.04 5.72 -15.63
C ILE A 125 -8.84 4.35 -15.03
N TYR A 126 -9.27 3.28 -15.71
CA TYR A 126 -9.20 1.91 -15.19
C TYR A 126 -9.17 0.89 -16.31
N HIS A 127 -8.73 -0.34 -16.03
CA HIS A 127 -8.80 -1.43 -16.99
C HIS A 127 -10.21 -2.07 -16.98
N GLY A 128 -10.89 -2.08 -18.13
CA GLY A 128 -12.21 -2.70 -18.29
C GLY A 128 -12.09 -4.21 -18.50
N GLN A 129 -12.55 -5.01 -17.51
CA GLN A 129 -12.53 -6.47 -17.58
C GLN A 129 -13.31 -6.98 -18.81
N GLY A 130 -12.64 -7.78 -19.63
CA GLY A 130 -13.23 -8.37 -20.83
C GLY A 130 -13.35 -7.42 -22.03
N SER A 131 -13.06 -6.12 -21.88
CA SER A 131 -13.05 -5.15 -22.96
C SER A 131 -11.72 -5.14 -23.73
N GLY A 132 -10.63 -5.61 -23.11
CA GLY A 132 -9.28 -5.52 -23.64
C GLY A 132 -8.73 -4.09 -23.73
N LYS A 133 -9.39 -3.11 -23.09
CA LYS A 133 -9.07 -1.68 -23.16
C LYS A 133 -9.10 -1.03 -21.78
N ASN A 134 -8.24 -0.05 -21.59
CA ASN A 134 -8.41 0.91 -20.51
C ASN A 134 -9.58 1.84 -20.84
N GLN A 135 -10.33 2.25 -19.82
CA GLN A 135 -11.57 3.01 -19.92
C GLN A 135 -11.41 4.33 -19.16
N ILE A 136 -12.17 5.35 -19.59
CA ILE A 136 -12.32 6.60 -18.85
C ILE A 136 -13.78 6.74 -18.44
N ALA A 137 -14.01 7.04 -17.16
CA ALA A 137 -15.27 7.47 -16.60
C ALA A 137 -15.14 8.90 -16.09
N ILE A 138 -16.07 9.80 -16.42
CA ILE A 138 -16.12 11.18 -15.95
C ILE A 138 -17.33 11.33 -15.04
N ALA A 139 -17.12 11.83 -13.83
CA ALA A 139 -18.20 12.07 -12.88
C ALA A 139 -19.06 13.26 -13.32
N GLN A 140 -20.37 13.18 -13.08
CA GLN A 140 -21.31 14.25 -13.37
C GLN A 140 -21.48 15.22 -12.19
N ASP A 141 -21.05 14.81 -11.01
CA ASP A 141 -21.11 15.60 -9.77
C ASP A 141 -19.96 15.25 -8.81
N ASN A 142 -19.69 16.15 -7.86
CA ASN A 142 -18.62 15.98 -6.88
C ASN A 142 -18.97 14.99 -5.75
N LYS A 143 -20.20 14.47 -5.69
CA LYS A 143 -20.57 13.38 -4.78
C LYS A 143 -20.29 12.02 -5.37
N LEU A 144 -19.88 11.97 -6.64
CA LEU A 144 -19.65 10.76 -7.44
C LEU A 144 -20.89 9.87 -7.50
N SER A 145 -22.09 10.51 -7.47
CA SER A 145 -23.37 9.81 -7.46
C SER A 145 -23.82 9.39 -8.87
N ALA A 146 -23.27 10.01 -9.90
CA ALA A 146 -23.53 9.71 -11.30
C ALA A 146 -22.28 9.92 -12.16
N TRP A 147 -22.16 9.12 -13.21
CA TRP A 147 -21.04 9.14 -14.15
C TRP A 147 -21.53 9.21 -15.58
N GLU A 148 -20.76 9.79 -16.47
CA GLU A 148 -20.92 9.59 -17.91
C GLU A 148 -20.63 8.11 -18.24
N LYS A 149 -21.27 7.58 -19.29
CA LYS A 149 -21.01 6.21 -19.73
C LYS A 149 -19.50 6.06 -20.04
N PRO A 150 -18.80 5.13 -19.40
CA PRO A 150 -17.37 4.93 -19.67
C PRO A 150 -17.12 4.60 -21.13
N TYR A 151 -15.97 5.06 -21.63
CA TYR A 151 -15.54 4.81 -23.00
C TYR A 151 -14.07 4.38 -23.04
N PRO A 152 -13.69 3.53 -24.02
CA PRO A 152 -12.32 3.01 -24.13
C PRO A 152 -11.36 4.09 -24.60
N LEU A 153 -10.10 3.96 -24.19
CA LEU A 153 -9.00 4.72 -24.77
C LEU A 153 -8.85 4.37 -26.25
N ASP A 154 -8.99 5.36 -27.11
CA ASP A 154 -8.79 5.24 -28.56
C ASP A 154 -7.46 5.89 -28.94
N VAL A 155 -6.41 5.06 -29.03
CA VAL A 155 -5.06 5.52 -29.37
C VAL A 155 -4.83 5.36 -30.87
N ARG A 156 -4.50 6.47 -31.54
CA ARG A 156 -4.35 6.52 -32.99
C ARG A 156 -2.93 6.91 -33.40
N LYS A 157 -2.47 6.32 -34.53
CA LYS A 157 -1.28 6.77 -35.26
C LYS A 157 -1.59 8.03 -36.07
N ALA A 158 -0.54 8.66 -36.57
CA ALA A 158 -0.66 9.85 -37.42
C ALA A 158 -1.48 9.62 -38.71
N ASP A 159 -1.52 8.40 -39.22
CA ASP A 159 -2.32 8.01 -40.40
C ASP A 159 -3.78 7.68 -40.05
N GLY A 160 -4.20 7.83 -38.77
CA GLY A 160 -5.54 7.53 -38.29
C GLY A 160 -5.80 6.06 -37.97
N SER A 161 -4.87 5.15 -38.26
CA SER A 161 -5.01 3.74 -37.86
C SER A 161 -4.86 3.56 -36.37
N GLU A 162 -5.41 2.47 -35.82
CA GLU A 162 -5.30 2.15 -34.40
C GLU A 162 -3.83 1.85 -34.03
N GLU A 163 -3.35 2.47 -32.95
CA GLU A 163 -2.06 2.15 -32.35
C GLU A 163 -2.23 0.93 -31.43
N LYS A 164 -1.46 -0.11 -31.69
CA LYS A 164 -1.46 -1.32 -30.87
C LYS A 164 -0.60 -1.07 -29.61
N MET A 165 -1.21 -1.19 -28.44
CA MET A 165 -0.53 -1.11 -27.16
C MET A 165 -1.18 -2.06 -26.14
N GLY A 166 -0.43 -2.40 -25.09
CA GLY A 166 -1.00 -3.08 -23.93
C GLY A 166 -1.97 -2.14 -23.18
N HIS A 167 -3.03 -2.70 -22.63
CA HIS A 167 -3.95 -1.99 -21.77
C HIS A 167 -4.02 -2.73 -20.44
N TRP A 168 -3.44 -2.12 -19.38
CA TRP A 168 -3.40 -2.71 -18.05
C TRP A 168 -3.09 -1.62 -17.02
N ASP A 169 -3.65 -1.67 -15.83
CA ASP A 169 -3.36 -0.85 -14.65
C ASP A 169 -2.94 0.60 -14.99
N PRO A 170 -3.82 1.40 -15.58
CA PRO A 170 -3.47 2.72 -16.10
C PRO A 170 -3.38 3.78 -15.01
N ASP A 171 -2.60 4.83 -15.28
CA ASP A 171 -2.66 6.12 -14.59
C ASP A 171 -2.85 7.25 -15.59
N CYS A 172 -3.45 8.36 -15.14
CA CYS A 172 -3.67 9.56 -15.96
C CYS A 172 -3.45 10.83 -15.12
N TRP A 173 -2.68 11.76 -15.66
CA TRP A 173 -2.42 13.05 -15.03
C TRP A 173 -2.44 14.20 -16.04
N LEU A 174 -2.51 15.44 -15.53
CA LEU A 174 -2.56 16.66 -16.32
C LEU A 174 -1.29 17.49 -16.11
N ILE A 175 -0.62 17.88 -17.21
CA ILE A 175 0.44 18.90 -17.20
C ILE A 175 0.04 20.03 -18.14
N GLY A 176 -0.18 21.21 -17.58
CA GLY A 176 -0.74 22.33 -18.35
C GLY A 176 -2.14 22.01 -18.86
N ASP A 177 -2.30 21.91 -20.17
CA ASP A 177 -3.56 21.57 -20.85
C ASP A 177 -3.53 20.17 -21.51
N THR A 178 -2.49 19.38 -21.24
CA THR A 178 -2.25 18.07 -21.84
C THR A 178 -2.43 16.97 -20.81
N TYR A 179 -3.31 16.03 -21.10
CA TYR A 179 -3.42 14.79 -20.36
C TYR A 179 -2.34 13.83 -20.84
N TYR A 180 -1.69 13.20 -19.90
CA TYR A 180 -0.78 12.08 -20.11
C TYR A 180 -1.36 10.85 -19.43
N ALA A 181 -1.16 9.69 -20.01
CA ALA A 181 -1.52 8.44 -19.38
C ALA A 181 -0.50 7.36 -19.68
N ILE A 182 -0.35 6.42 -18.76
CA ILE A 182 0.43 5.20 -18.92
C ILE A 182 -0.48 3.99 -18.85
N SER A 183 0.02 2.88 -19.38
CA SER A 183 -0.55 1.55 -19.18
C SER A 183 0.52 0.65 -18.61
N GLY A 184 0.20 -0.07 -17.53
CA GLY A 184 1.16 -0.90 -16.82
C GLY A 184 1.90 -1.92 -17.68
N GLY A 185 3.02 -2.39 -17.19
CA GLY A 185 3.88 -3.38 -17.82
C GLY A 185 5.37 -3.17 -17.51
N PRO A 186 6.25 -4.02 -18.05
CA PRO A 186 7.70 -3.89 -17.82
C PRO A 186 8.30 -2.58 -18.36
N ASN A 187 7.71 -2.05 -19.42
CA ASN A 187 8.05 -0.76 -20.01
C ASN A 187 6.73 -0.04 -20.41
N PRO A 188 6.15 0.74 -19.49
CA PRO A 188 4.87 1.39 -19.72
C PRO A 188 4.88 2.30 -20.94
N PRO A 189 3.95 2.13 -21.91
CA PRO A 189 3.77 3.10 -22.98
C PRO A 189 3.16 4.39 -22.42
N LEU A 190 3.69 5.52 -22.86
CA LEU A 190 3.14 6.85 -22.59
C LEU A 190 2.30 7.32 -23.76
N ILE A 191 1.10 7.77 -23.46
CA ILE A 191 0.16 8.37 -24.41
C ILE A 191 -0.27 9.75 -23.93
N LYS A 192 -0.71 10.61 -24.85
CA LYS A 192 -1.22 11.95 -24.53
C LYS A 192 -2.48 12.31 -25.27
N SER A 193 -3.24 13.23 -24.69
CA SER A 193 -4.50 13.76 -25.22
C SER A 193 -4.72 15.21 -24.82
N LYS A 194 -5.51 15.95 -25.60
CA LYS A 194 -6.03 17.26 -25.24
C LYS A 194 -7.49 17.26 -24.78
N ASP A 195 -8.21 16.16 -25.00
CA ASP A 195 -9.66 16.07 -24.86
C ASP A 195 -10.16 14.79 -24.18
N LEU A 196 -9.25 13.93 -23.72
CA LEU A 196 -9.50 12.58 -23.15
C LEU A 196 -10.13 11.58 -24.14
N LYS A 197 -10.43 11.97 -25.37
CA LYS A 197 -11.07 11.13 -26.39
C LYS A 197 -10.08 10.67 -27.46
N SER A 198 -9.26 11.60 -27.94
CA SER A 198 -8.28 11.35 -28.98
C SER A 198 -6.89 11.23 -28.37
N TRP A 199 -6.31 10.04 -28.41
CA TRP A 199 -5.01 9.78 -27.82
C TRP A 199 -3.95 9.46 -28.87
N THR A 200 -2.74 9.91 -28.63
CA THR A 200 -1.56 9.60 -29.44
C THR A 200 -0.46 9.02 -28.58
N LYS A 201 0.26 8.04 -29.10
CA LYS A 201 1.42 7.48 -28.40
C LYS A 201 2.59 8.47 -28.48
N VAL A 202 3.22 8.71 -27.34
CA VAL A 202 4.46 9.50 -27.22
C VAL A 202 5.68 8.60 -27.40
N GLY A 203 5.73 7.49 -26.66
CA GLY A 203 6.85 6.55 -26.62
C GLY A 203 6.81 5.70 -25.37
N ASP A 204 7.98 5.38 -24.87
CA ASP A 204 8.15 4.74 -23.56
C ASP A 204 8.11 5.81 -22.46
N PHE A 205 7.45 5.49 -21.36
CA PHE A 205 7.32 6.42 -20.24
C PHE A 205 8.64 6.69 -19.54
N LEU A 206 9.41 5.63 -19.26
CA LEU A 206 10.73 5.76 -18.67
C LEU A 206 11.78 6.06 -19.75
N GLN A 207 12.63 7.06 -19.52
CA GLN A 207 13.80 7.29 -20.38
C GLN A 207 14.79 6.13 -20.30
N HIS A 208 14.94 5.56 -19.12
CA HIS A 208 15.72 4.35 -18.83
C HIS A 208 15.16 3.67 -17.58
N ASN A 209 15.42 2.38 -17.39
CA ASN A 209 15.13 1.71 -16.14
C ASN A 209 16.32 1.81 -15.18
N MET A 210 16.09 1.64 -13.88
CA MET A 210 17.17 1.61 -12.89
C MET A 210 17.98 0.31 -13.05
N PRO A 211 19.32 0.36 -12.93
CA PRO A 211 20.19 -0.77 -13.24
C PRO A 211 20.03 -1.96 -12.28
N ASP A 212 19.53 -1.73 -11.08
CA ASP A 212 19.31 -2.74 -10.03
C ASP A 212 17.85 -3.21 -9.92
N VAL A 213 17.00 -2.80 -10.85
CA VAL A 213 15.65 -3.38 -10.97
C VAL A 213 15.77 -4.80 -11.53
N ALA A 214 15.22 -5.76 -10.79
CA ALA A 214 15.33 -7.16 -11.17
C ALA A 214 14.58 -7.47 -12.46
N TYR A 215 15.12 -8.40 -13.25
CA TYR A 215 14.44 -8.86 -14.46
C TYR A 215 13.06 -9.43 -14.14
N GLY A 216 12.06 -8.99 -14.91
CA GLY A 216 10.66 -9.40 -14.73
C GLY A 216 9.87 -8.55 -13.74
N GLU A 217 10.48 -7.55 -13.13
CA GLU A 217 9.73 -6.52 -12.40
C GLU A 217 8.99 -5.62 -13.38
N ASP A 218 7.71 -5.42 -13.11
CA ASP A 218 6.83 -4.56 -13.90
C ASP A 218 6.47 -3.28 -13.14
N ILE A 219 5.80 -2.37 -13.83
CA ILE A 219 5.18 -1.17 -13.29
C ILE A 219 3.68 -1.32 -13.49
N SER A 220 2.95 -1.47 -12.40
CA SER A 220 1.49 -1.60 -12.40
C SER A 220 0.88 -0.78 -11.27
N CYS A 221 -0.41 -0.51 -11.32
CA CYS A 221 -1.12 0.36 -10.36
C CYS A 221 -0.35 1.66 -10.11
N GLY A 222 0.06 2.34 -11.19
CA GLY A 222 0.89 3.54 -11.14
C GLY A 222 0.10 4.74 -10.62
N ASN A 223 0.80 5.62 -9.88
CA ASN A 223 0.38 6.97 -9.53
C ASN A 223 1.58 7.89 -9.79
N PHE A 224 1.48 8.79 -10.76
CA PHE A 224 2.57 9.68 -11.14
C PHE A 224 2.25 11.13 -10.79
N PHE A 225 3.03 11.73 -9.90
CA PHE A 225 2.75 13.07 -9.37
C PHE A 225 4.02 13.82 -8.95
N PRO A 226 3.98 15.18 -8.90
CA PRO A 226 5.07 15.98 -8.36
C PRO A 226 5.16 15.83 -6.83
N ILE A 227 6.40 15.79 -6.30
CA ILE A 227 6.70 15.72 -4.88
C ILE A 227 7.99 16.48 -4.56
N GLY A 228 7.92 17.51 -3.69
CA GLY A 228 9.04 18.40 -3.47
C GLY A 228 9.48 19.04 -4.79
N ASN A 229 10.75 18.91 -5.12
CA ASN A 229 11.32 19.40 -6.39
C ASN A 229 11.48 18.30 -7.46
N LYS A 230 10.88 17.14 -7.26
CA LYS A 230 10.94 15.96 -8.13
C LYS A 230 9.55 15.47 -8.53
N TRP A 231 9.54 14.42 -9.32
CA TRP A 231 8.37 13.60 -9.61
C TRP A 231 8.52 12.23 -8.97
N MET A 232 7.41 11.68 -8.56
CA MET A 232 7.34 10.32 -8.00
C MET A 232 6.42 9.47 -8.86
N LEU A 233 6.90 8.29 -9.23
CA LEU A 233 6.08 7.17 -9.70
C LEU A 233 5.92 6.21 -8.53
N LEU A 234 4.77 6.22 -7.90
CA LEU A 234 4.36 5.24 -6.90
C LEU A 234 3.64 4.11 -7.63
N CYS A 235 4.05 2.86 -7.45
CA CYS A 235 3.53 1.74 -8.23
C CYS A 235 3.71 0.42 -7.49
N ILE A 236 3.34 -0.67 -8.13
CA ILE A 236 3.76 -2.01 -7.74
C ILE A 236 4.66 -2.65 -8.78
N SER A 237 5.37 -3.66 -8.32
CA SER A 237 5.85 -4.76 -9.13
C SER A 237 5.16 -6.03 -8.64
N HIS A 238 4.50 -6.79 -9.50
CA HIS A 238 3.79 -8.01 -9.11
C HIS A 238 4.66 -8.98 -8.30
N PRO A 239 5.94 -9.21 -8.65
CA PRO A 239 6.79 -10.10 -7.86
C PRO A 239 7.19 -9.55 -6.48
N VAL A 240 7.22 -8.22 -6.26
CA VAL A 240 7.85 -7.65 -5.07
C VAL A 240 7.00 -6.63 -4.30
N GLY A 241 5.80 -6.31 -4.77
CA GLY A 241 4.87 -5.42 -4.07
C GLY A 241 5.08 -3.93 -4.36
N CYS A 242 4.58 -3.08 -3.46
CA CYS A 242 4.58 -1.64 -3.63
C CYS A 242 5.99 -1.06 -3.59
N ARG A 243 6.26 -0.19 -4.54
CA ARG A 243 7.54 0.51 -4.69
C ARG A 243 7.35 1.90 -5.29
N TYR A 244 8.43 2.67 -5.35
CA TYR A 244 8.43 3.99 -5.94
C TYR A 244 9.72 4.26 -6.72
N TYR A 245 9.61 5.20 -7.66
CA TYR A 245 10.74 5.89 -8.28
C TYR A 245 10.65 7.37 -7.99
N LEU A 246 11.80 8.01 -7.85
CA LEU A 246 11.96 9.47 -7.79
C LEU A 246 12.85 9.91 -8.94
N GLY A 247 12.53 11.04 -9.57
CA GLY A 247 13.30 11.56 -10.69
C GLY A 247 12.69 12.84 -11.25
N ASP A 248 13.03 13.18 -12.48
CA ASP A 248 12.59 14.39 -13.15
C ASP A 248 11.66 14.09 -14.33
N TRP A 249 10.74 14.99 -14.59
CA TRP A 249 9.98 15.00 -15.83
C TRP A 249 10.75 15.83 -16.88
N ASP A 250 11.25 15.18 -17.93
CA ASP A 250 11.81 15.86 -19.09
C ASP A 250 10.68 16.34 -20.01
N ALA A 251 10.33 17.62 -19.88
CA ALA A 251 9.24 18.19 -20.68
C ALA A 251 9.54 18.26 -22.19
N LYS A 252 10.82 18.21 -22.61
CA LYS A 252 11.19 18.25 -24.02
C LYS A 252 11.11 16.86 -24.64
N ALA A 253 11.59 15.84 -23.94
CA ALA A 253 11.48 14.45 -24.35
C ALA A 253 10.09 13.85 -24.07
N GLU A 254 9.32 14.51 -23.21
CA GLU A 254 8.06 13.97 -22.65
C GLU A 254 8.28 12.58 -22.04
N GLN A 255 9.24 12.47 -21.10
CA GLN A 255 9.60 11.21 -20.45
C GLN A 255 9.93 11.43 -18.98
N PHE A 256 9.73 10.42 -18.17
CA PHE A 256 10.22 10.37 -16.81
C PHE A 256 11.66 9.85 -16.76
N VAL A 257 12.53 10.59 -16.10
CA VAL A 257 13.95 10.28 -15.90
C VAL A 257 14.16 9.81 -14.46
N PRO A 258 14.11 8.51 -14.18
CA PRO A 258 14.26 8.00 -12.82
C PRO A 258 15.71 8.14 -12.34
N GLU A 259 15.89 8.58 -11.08
CA GLU A 259 17.20 8.74 -10.43
C GLU A 259 17.38 7.80 -9.23
N LYS A 260 16.29 7.52 -8.54
CA LYS A 260 16.26 6.66 -7.34
C LYS A 260 15.00 5.80 -7.35
N HIS A 261 15.06 4.68 -6.68
CA HIS A 261 13.88 3.87 -6.39
C HIS A 261 13.97 3.24 -5.00
N GLY A 262 12.84 2.75 -4.50
CA GLY A 262 12.76 2.07 -3.22
C GLY A 262 11.46 1.28 -3.06
N ARG A 263 11.32 0.58 -1.97
CA ARG A 263 10.13 -0.20 -1.64
C ARG A 263 9.36 0.48 -0.50
N MET A 264 8.04 0.41 -0.55
CA MET A 264 7.18 0.96 0.51
C MET A 264 7.03 0.02 1.71
N ASN A 265 7.09 -1.27 1.47
CA ASN A 265 7.22 -2.30 2.50
C ASN A 265 8.15 -3.38 1.94
N TRP A 266 9.12 -3.79 2.73
CA TRP A 266 10.11 -4.75 2.27
C TRP A 266 9.57 -6.18 2.43
N ARG A 267 10.12 -7.08 1.61
CA ARG A 267 9.69 -8.48 1.59
C ARG A 267 10.11 -9.20 2.86
N ARG A 268 9.37 -10.23 3.17
CA ARG A 268 9.80 -11.21 4.15
C ARG A 268 11.04 -11.94 3.66
N ASP A 269 11.91 -12.30 4.59
CA ASP A 269 13.20 -12.93 4.33
C ASP A 269 13.12 -14.32 3.66
N GLU A 270 12.01 -15.05 3.82
CA GLU A 270 11.82 -16.33 3.14
C GLU A 270 11.55 -16.22 1.64
N GLN A 271 11.45 -15.01 1.11
CA GLN A 271 11.12 -14.80 -0.29
C GLN A 271 12.37 -14.71 -1.14
N SER A 272 12.56 -15.69 -2.01
CA SER A 272 13.61 -15.67 -3.01
C SER A 272 13.18 -14.88 -4.25
N ILE A 273 14.06 -13.99 -4.72
CA ILE A 273 13.91 -13.34 -6.04
C ILE A 273 14.24 -14.32 -7.19
N PHE A 274 14.83 -15.48 -6.88
CA PHE A 274 15.26 -16.52 -7.82
C PHE A 274 14.40 -17.78 -7.73
N GLY A 275 13.15 -17.70 -7.91
CA GLY A 275 12.25 -18.82 -7.86
C GLY A 275 10.82 -18.39 -7.97
N ARG A 276 9.89 -19.33 -7.88
CA ARG A 276 8.49 -18.94 -7.70
C ARG A 276 8.41 -18.19 -6.39
N PRO A 277 8.15 -16.87 -6.41
CA PRO A 277 7.97 -16.17 -5.17
C PRO A 277 6.83 -16.85 -4.44
N PRO A 278 6.98 -17.19 -3.15
CA PRO A 278 5.80 -17.39 -2.36
C PRO A 278 4.99 -16.09 -2.49
N TRP A 279 3.74 -16.18 -2.84
CA TRP A 279 2.82 -15.06 -3.15
C TRP A 279 2.44 -14.29 -1.86
N ARG A 280 3.45 -13.87 -1.10
CA ARG A 280 3.31 -13.13 0.16
C ARG A 280 3.69 -11.69 -0.10
N VAL A 281 2.82 -10.98 -0.76
CA VAL A 281 2.95 -9.54 -0.90
C VAL A 281 2.08 -8.90 0.17
N ASP A 282 2.72 -8.30 1.17
CA ASP A 282 2.01 -7.76 2.32
C ASP A 282 1.48 -6.34 2.06
N PHE A 283 2.08 -5.61 1.13
CA PHE A 283 1.75 -4.22 0.81
C PHE A 283 1.70 -4.05 -0.71
N PHE A 284 0.50 -3.83 -1.26
CA PHE A 284 0.26 -3.99 -2.69
C PHE A 284 -0.66 -2.88 -3.23
N ALA A 285 -0.56 -2.58 -4.53
CA ALA A 285 -1.44 -1.69 -5.27
C ALA A 285 -1.73 -0.37 -4.52
N PRO A 286 -0.85 0.63 -4.63
CA PRO A 286 -1.07 1.91 -3.97
C PRO A 286 -2.10 2.76 -4.72
N GLU A 287 -2.80 3.61 -3.99
CA GLU A 287 -3.54 4.76 -4.49
C GLU A 287 -3.16 5.98 -3.67
N SER A 288 -3.17 7.16 -4.27
CA SER A 288 -2.84 8.40 -3.57
C SER A 288 -3.67 9.59 -4.02
N LEU A 289 -3.83 10.56 -3.12
CA LEU A 289 -4.45 11.84 -3.43
C LEU A 289 -3.64 13.01 -2.86
N LEU A 290 -3.85 14.19 -3.43
CA LEU A 290 -3.37 15.45 -2.89
C LEU A 290 -4.49 16.07 -2.04
N THR A 291 -4.20 16.33 -0.76
CA THR A 291 -5.13 17.00 0.16
C THR A 291 -5.19 18.50 -0.12
N PRO A 292 -6.23 19.21 0.35
CA PRO A 292 -6.36 20.65 0.11
C PRO A 292 -5.25 21.50 0.79
N ASP A 293 -4.62 20.97 1.83
CA ASP A 293 -3.47 21.59 2.51
C ASP A 293 -2.12 21.18 1.91
N GLY A 294 -2.12 20.49 0.77
CA GLY A 294 -0.93 20.17 -0.02
C GLY A 294 -0.18 18.92 0.39
N ARG A 295 -0.71 18.12 1.31
CA ARG A 295 -0.13 16.81 1.63
C ARG A 295 -0.46 15.77 0.56
N ARG A 296 0.50 14.93 0.19
CA ARG A 296 0.26 13.72 -0.60
C ARG A 296 0.02 12.57 0.36
N VAL A 297 -1.16 11.97 0.32
CA VAL A 297 -1.54 10.83 1.17
C VAL A 297 -1.76 9.60 0.31
N MET A 298 -1.21 8.46 0.74
CA MET A 298 -1.34 7.18 0.04
C MET A 298 -1.94 6.10 0.93
N TRP A 299 -2.57 5.13 0.31
CA TRP A 299 -2.97 3.83 0.87
C TRP A 299 -2.41 2.71 0.03
N ALA A 300 -2.37 1.50 0.58
CA ALA A 300 -2.11 0.29 -0.16
C ALA A 300 -2.93 -0.86 0.39
N TRP A 301 -3.21 -1.85 -0.44
CA TRP A 301 -3.89 -3.07 -0.01
C TRP A 301 -2.94 -3.96 0.79
N LEU A 302 -3.38 -4.39 1.96
CA LEU A 302 -2.67 -5.36 2.80
C LEU A 302 -3.08 -6.79 2.38
N ALA A 303 -2.51 -7.26 1.28
CA ALA A 303 -2.99 -8.41 0.53
C ALA A 303 -2.87 -9.75 1.26
N SER A 304 -1.78 -10.00 1.98
CA SER A 304 -1.49 -11.29 2.62
C SER A 304 -1.28 -11.22 4.14
N ILE A 305 -1.63 -10.11 4.75
CA ILE A 305 -1.53 -9.93 6.19
C ILE A 305 -2.43 -10.93 6.93
N GLY A 306 -1.89 -11.55 7.98
CA GLY A 306 -2.61 -12.56 8.79
C GLY A 306 -2.67 -13.96 8.17
N LYS A 307 -2.10 -14.17 6.97
CA LYS A 307 -2.01 -15.47 6.31
C LYS A 307 -0.60 -16.05 6.42
N SER A 308 -0.50 -17.26 6.97
CA SER A 308 0.78 -17.98 7.07
C SER A 308 1.10 -18.77 5.81
N ASP A 309 0.09 -19.11 5.02
CA ASP A 309 0.20 -19.93 3.80
C ASP A 309 0.50 -19.11 2.53
N GLY A 310 0.56 -17.77 2.65
CA GLY A 310 0.84 -16.88 1.53
C GLY A 310 -0.36 -16.58 0.64
N THR A 311 -1.56 -17.03 0.99
CA THR A 311 -2.78 -16.67 0.26
C THR A 311 -3.19 -15.23 0.54
N MET A 312 -3.90 -14.60 -0.42
CA MET A 312 -4.46 -13.27 -0.25
C MET A 312 -5.47 -13.25 0.89
N ASP A 313 -5.46 -12.19 1.69
CA ASP A 313 -6.48 -12.00 2.71
C ASP A 313 -7.78 -11.51 2.05
N ALA A 314 -8.82 -12.34 2.12
CA ALA A 314 -10.12 -12.00 1.58
C ALA A 314 -10.89 -10.94 2.40
N ARG A 315 -10.34 -10.50 3.54
CA ARG A 315 -10.99 -9.50 4.41
C ARG A 315 -10.83 -8.07 3.95
N THR A 316 -10.06 -7.81 2.94
CA THR A 316 -9.55 -6.50 2.48
C THR A 316 -9.36 -5.50 3.59
N ILE A 317 -8.12 -5.28 3.89
CA ILE A 317 -7.68 -4.25 4.80
C ILE A 317 -6.82 -3.28 3.97
N GLN A 318 -7.12 -2.00 4.06
CA GLN A 318 -6.23 -0.97 3.54
C GLN A 318 -5.22 -0.59 4.63
N SER A 319 -3.99 -0.28 4.23
CA SER A 319 -2.97 0.23 5.16
C SER A 319 -3.46 1.51 5.84
N LEU A 320 -2.83 1.89 6.93
CA LEU A 320 -2.96 3.25 7.43
C LEU A 320 -2.61 4.24 6.31
N PRO A 321 -3.33 5.36 6.23
CA PRO A 321 -2.95 6.43 5.32
C PRO A 321 -1.57 6.96 5.68
N ARG A 322 -0.70 7.13 4.67
CA ARG A 322 0.68 7.58 4.83
C ARG A 322 0.87 8.91 4.12
N GLU A 323 1.37 9.90 4.84
CA GLU A 323 1.79 11.17 4.26
C GLU A 323 3.17 11.02 3.61
N LEU A 324 3.26 11.40 2.34
CA LEU A 324 4.50 11.39 1.59
C LEU A 324 5.00 12.82 1.37
N SER A 325 6.29 13.04 1.60
CA SER A 325 6.94 14.31 1.26
C SER A 325 8.41 14.10 0.92
N LEU A 326 8.95 14.99 0.11
CA LEU A 326 10.35 14.98 -0.31
C LEU A 326 10.99 16.33 0.02
N PRO A 327 11.61 16.48 1.21
CA PRO A 327 12.37 17.67 1.57
C PRO A 327 13.62 17.87 0.69
N GLU A 328 14.32 19.00 0.89
CA GLU A 328 15.53 19.38 0.15
C GLU A 328 16.68 18.36 0.31
N ASP A 329 16.70 17.58 1.40
CA ASP A 329 17.69 16.51 1.60
C ASP A 329 17.51 15.32 0.63
N GLY A 330 16.43 15.31 -0.17
CA GLY A 330 16.15 14.27 -1.17
C GLY A 330 15.86 12.90 -0.58
N VAL A 331 15.55 12.80 0.71
CA VAL A 331 15.13 11.57 1.38
C VAL A 331 13.62 11.58 1.54
N LEU A 332 12.95 10.60 0.92
CA LEU A 332 11.50 10.45 1.03
C LEU A 332 11.07 10.32 2.49
N ARG A 333 10.08 11.10 2.89
CA ARG A 333 9.39 10.95 4.17
C ARG A 333 8.13 10.13 3.97
N ILE A 334 7.92 9.19 4.88
CA ILE A 334 6.75 8.29 4.95
C ILE A 334 6.24 8.39 6.38
N LYS A 335 5.24 9.24 6.59
CA LYS A 335 4.67 9.51 7.91
C LYS A 335 3.31 8.85 8.05
N PRO A 336 2.92 8.39 9.24
CA PRO A 336 1.52 8.08 9.47
C PRO A 336 0.69 9.35 9.37
N LEU A 337 -0.53 9.24 8.86
CA LEU A 337 -1.48 10.35 8.76
C LEU A 337 -1.59 11.07 10.12
N HIS A 338 -1.49 12.38 10.11
CA HIS A 338 -1.44 13.14 11.36
C HIS A 338 -2.80 13.12 12.10
N GLU A 339 -3.91 13.01 11.39
CA GLU A 339 -5.26 12.88 11.97
C GLU A 339 -5.41 11.65 12.88
N LEU A 340 -4.56 10.62 12.75
CA LEU A 340 -4.53 9.49 13.69
C LEU A 340 -4.34 9.94 15.14
N GLU A 341 -3.70 11.08 15.39
CA GLU A 341 -3.53 11.63 16.72
C GLU A 341 -4.84 12.04 17.40
N THR A 342 -5.90 12.30 16.63
CA THR A 342 -7.24 12.60 17.16
C THR A 342 -7.91 11.38 17.81
N LEU A 343 -7.41 10.18 17.50
CA LEU A 343 -7.91 8.94 18.11
C LEU A 343 -7.30 8.64 19.48
N ARG A 344 -6.25 9.38 19.90
CA ARG A 344 -5.52 9.09 21.15
C ARG A 344 -6.35 9.36 22.40
N GLU A 345 -6.32 8.40 23.31
CA GLU A 345 -6.90 8.46 24.66
C GLU A 345 -5.92 7.90 25.69
N GLU A 346 -6.18 8.16 26.95
CA GLU A 346 -5.50 7.56 28.10
C GLU A 346 -3.96 7.58 27.99
N PRO A 347 -3.32 8.76 27.86
CA PRO A 347 -1.88 8.83 27.68
C PRO A 347 -1.10 8.26 28.87
N GLN A 348 -0.12 7.44 28.60
CA GLN A 348 0.87 6.96 29.56
C GLN A 348 2.27 7.33 29.07
N THR A 349 3.10 7.90 29.93
CA THR A 349 4.50 8.24 29.59
C THR A 349 5.45 7.57 30.57
N LEU A 350 6.46 6.91 30.03
CA LEU A 350 7.58 6.30 30.76
C LEU A 350 8.87 6.93 30.26
N SER A 351 9.78 7.27 31.16
CA SER A 351 11.06 7.91 30.82
C SER A 351 12.24 7.18 31.47
N GLU A 352 13.43 7.29 30.83
CA GLU A 352 14.69 6.76 31.33
C GLU A 352 14.62 5.27 31.73
N ILE A 353 14.04 4.46 30.81
CA ILE A 353 13.78 3.04 31.06
C ILE A 353 15.08 2.26 30.81
N LYS A 354 15.62 1.65 31.85
CA LYS A 354 16.84 0.84 31.79
C LYS A 354 16.51 -0.56 31.33
N ILE A 355 17.15 -1.00 30.24
CA ILE A 355 17.02 -2.32 29.66
C ILE A 355 18.29 -3.11 29.89
N SER A 356 18.14 -4.24 30.58
CA SER A 356 19.24 -5.16 30.82
C SER A 356 19.62 -5.92 29.57
N GLU A 357 20.89 -6.26 29.44
CA GLU A 357 21.41 -7.08 28.37
C GLU A 357 20.86 -8.52 28.43
N ILE A 358 20.51 -9.09 27.27
CA ILE A 358 20.25 -10.51 27.11
C ILE A 358 21.45 -11.20 26.45
N THR A 359 21.86 -12.33 26.98
CA THR A 359 23.13 -12.99 26.60
C THR A 359 22.96 -14.33 25.88
N LYS A 360 21.81 -14.99 25.95
CA LYS A 360 21.64 -16.40 25.52
C LYS A 360 20.58 -16.65 24.46
N GLU A 361 19.73 -15.68 24.13
CA GLU A 361 18.48 -15.97 23.40
C GLU A 361 18.52 -15.55 21.92
N VAL A 362 19.56 -14.88 21.50
CA VAL A 362 19.68 -14.27 20.17
C VAL A 362 19.77 -15.30 19.04
N LEU A 363 20.18 -16.51 19.35
CA LEU A 363 20.38 -17.62 18.40
C LEU A 363 19.14 -18.52 18.24
N THR A 364 18.03 -18.21 18.89
CA THR A 364 16.81 -18.99 18.79
C THR A 364 15.81 -18.29 17.86
N ASN A 365 14.96 -19.05 17.18
CA ASN A 365 13.85 -18.51 16.37
C ASN A 365 12.69 -17.98 17.21
N LYS A 366 12.88 -17.76 18.50
CA LYS A 366 11.90 -17.20 19.42
C LYS A 366 12.11 -15.70 19.56
N ALA A 367 11.03 -14.98 19.88
CA ALA A 367 11.13 -13.59 20.26
C ALA A 367 11.99 -13.47 21.54
N PRO A 368 12.91 -12.48 21.63
CA PRO A 368 13.73 -12.33 22.83
C PRO A 368 12.88 -12.08 24.07
N ALA A 369 13.14 -12.79 25.15
CA ALA A 369 12.58 -12.51 26.45
C ALA A 369 13.31 -11.28 27.04
N GLY A 370 12.80 -10.10 26.79
CA GLY A 370 13.35 -8.85 27.27
C GLY A 370 12.89 -8.46 28.67
N THR A 371 13.25 -7.26 29.08
CA THR A 371 12.70 -6.61 30.26
C THR A 371 11.27 -6.13 29.95
N LYS A 372 10.28 -6.52 30.74
CA LYS A 372 8.93 -5.95 30.63
C LYS A 372 9.00 -4.46 30.96
N VAL A 373 8.50 -3.62 30.06
CA VAL A 373 8.53 -2.16 30.20
C VAL A 373 7.17 -1.57 30.42
N ALA A 374 6.12 -2.19 29.88
CA ALA A 374 4.74 -1.73 30.06
C ALA A 374 3.75 -2.87 29.81
N ALA A 375 2.48 -2.63 30.12
CA ALA A 375 1.35 -3.35 29.57
C ALA A 375 0.67 -2.47 28.52
N LEU A 376 0.28 -3.05 27.38
CA LEU A 376 -0.52 -2.36 26.38
C LEU A 376 -1.96 -2.21 26.92
N PRO A 377 -2.60 -1.04 26.76
CA PRO A 377 -3.96 -0.79 27.30
C PRO A 377 -5.07 -1.52 26.53
N GLY A 378 -4.72 -2.36 25.55
CA GLY A 378 -5.64 -3.12 24.73
C GLY A 378 -5.00 -3.58 23.43
N ASP A 379 -5.84 -3.83 22.43
CA ASP A 379 -5.46 -4.27 21.10
C ASP A 379 -5.65 -3.17 20.01
N SER A 380 -5.92 -1.93 20.45
CA SER A 380 -6.01 -0.73 19.62
C SER A 380 -5.15 0.36 20.26
N VAL A 381 -3.87 0.46 19.84
CA VAL A 381 -2.84 1.20 20.58
C VAL A 381 -1.89 1.93 19.62
N GLU A 382 -1.47 3.13 20.01
CA GLU A 382 -0.27 3.77 19.45
C GLU A 382 0.83 3.80 20.52
N LEU A 383 2.05 3.46 20.08
CA LEU A 383 3.28 3.68 20.84
C LEU A 383 4.15 4.71 20.12
N ARG A 384 4.72 5.65 20.88
CA ARG A 384 5.87 6.44 20.40
C ARG A 384 7.07 6.10 21.28
N VAL A 385 8.15 5.65 20.67
CA VAL A 385 9.37 5.27 21.38
C VAL A 385 10.50 6.16 20.91
N THR A 386 11.18 6.81 21.85
CA THR A 386 12.38 7.63 21.59
C THR A 386 13.60 6.97 22.20
N ILE A 387 14.64 6.77 21.39
CA ILE A 387 15.92 6.19 21.80
C ILE A 387 17.01 7.18 21.42
N ALA A 388 17.85 7.54 22.39
CA ALA A 388 19.00 8.38 22.10
C ALA A 388 19.92 7.68 21.10
N ARG A 389 20.36 8.42 20.08
CA ARG A 389 21.15 7.88 18.98
C ARG A 389 22.37 7.08 19.45
N ASP A 390 23.13 7.61 20.40
CA ASP A 390 24.32 6.97 20.96
C ASP A 390 24.04 5.63 21.64
N GLN A 391 22.82 5.43 22.13
CA GLN A 391 22.38 4.18 22.75
C GLN A 391 22.09 3.08 21.71
N ALA A 392 21.73 3.44 20.48
CA ALA A 392 21.31 2.53 19.44
C ALA A 392 22.41 2.15 18.44
N GLU A 393 23.39 3.03 18.24
CA GLU A 393 24.34 2.99 17.12
C GLU A 393 25.19 1.73 17.02
N ARG A 394 25.41 1.04 18.12
CA ARG A 394 26.33 -0.11 18.21
C ARG A 394 25.72 -1.35 18.84
N LYS A 395 24.40 -1.44 18.91
CA LYS A 395 23.70 -2.52 19.61
C LYS A 395 22.60 -3.12 18.75
N LEU A 396 22.47 -4.42 18.81
CA LEU A 396 21.22 -5.07 18.44
C LEU A 396 20.25 -4.84 19.60
N PHE A 397 19.14 -4.18 19.35
CA PHE A 397 18.12 -3.91 20.35
C PHE A 397 16.72 -3.92 19.70
N GLY A 398 15.70 -3.89 20.52
CA GLY A 398 14.33 -3.84 20.02
C GLY A 398 13.29 -4.05 21.09
N PHE A 399 12.11 -4.34 20.61
CA PHE A 399 10.90 -4.54 21.40
C PHE A 399 10.26 -5.87 21.02
N THR A 400 9.50 -6.44 21.95
CA THR A 400 8.58 -7.54 21.67
C THR A 400 7.18 -7.08 22.07
N LEU A 401 6.33 -6.89 21.08
CA LEU A 401 4.90 -6.62 21.26
C LEU A 401 4.19 -7.92 21.57
N PHE A 402 3.14 -7.90 22.37
CA PHE A 402 2.40 -9.08 22.81
C PHE A 402 3.31 -10.14 23.47
N SER A 403 4.23 -9.70 24.32
CA SER A 403 5.21 -10.57 24.96
C SER A 403 4.58 -11.41 26.07
N ASP A 404 4.97 -12.68 26.14
CA ASP A 404 4.72 -13.55 27.31
C ASP A 404 5.92 -13.63 28.26
N GLY A 405 7.00 -12.92 27.95
CA GLY A 405 8.27 -13.00 28.68
C GLY A 405 9.03 -14.33 28.50
N LYS A 406 8.56 -15.22 27.62
CA LYS A 406 9.13 -16.57 27.40
C LYS A 406 9.48 -16.87 25.94
N GLY A 407 9.29 -15.87 25.05
CA GLY A 407 9.65 -15.97 23.65
C GLY A 407 8.46 -16.00 22.68
N ALA A 408 7.23 -15.74 23.15
CA ALA A 408 6.11 -15.38 22.29
C ALA A 408 6.04 -13.88 22.10
N GLY A 409 5.45 -13.44 20.99
CA GLY A 409 5.22 -12.05 20.63
C GLY A 409 5.76 -11.70 19.25
N LEU A 410 5.56 -10.44 18.86
CA LEU A 410 6.04 -9.87 17.61
C LEU A 410 7.28 -9.02 17.88
N PRO A 411 8.48 -9.44 17.42
CA PRO A 411 9.69 -8.66 17.62
C PRO A 411 9.77 -7.49 16.62
N VAL A 412 10.18 -6.33 17.12
CA VAL A 412 10.62 -5.16 16.35
C VAL A 412 12.11 -4.98 16.64
N LEU A 413 12.97 -5.24 15.66
CA LEU A 413 14.41 -5.35 15.82
C LEU A 413 15.12 -4.24 15.08
N PHE A 414 16.04 -3.54 15.76
CA PHE A 414 17.08 -2.73 15.11
C PHE A 414 18.36 -3.54 14.99
N ARG A 415 18.87 -3.60 13.78
CA ARG A 415 20.08 -4.37 13.44
C ARG A 415 21.14 -3.45 12.85
N PRO A 416 21.93 -2.74 13.68
CA PRO A 416 22.92 -1.77 13.22
C PRO A 416 23.98 -2.39 12.28
N GLU A 417 24.36 -3.62 12.54
CA GLU A 417 25.36 -4.35 11.75
C GLU A 417 24.91 -4.62 10.30
N THR A 418 23.61 -4.75 10.06
CA THR A 418 23.03 -4.93 8.71
C THR A 418 22.42 -3.66 8.16
N GLY A 419 22.26 -2.62 9.00
CA GLY A 419 21.59 -1.37 8.62
C GLY A 419 20.12 -1.57 8.33
N THR A 420 19.42 -2.37 9.16
CA THR A 420 18.02 -2.72 8.93
C THR A 420 17.17 -2.58 10.17
N ILE A 421 15.85 -2.37 9.93
CA ILE A 421 14.78 -2.61 10.90
C ILE A 421 14.02 -3.86 10.46
N ARG A 422 13.67 -4.72 11.40
CA ARG A 422 12.86 -5.91 11.16
C ARG A 422 11.63 -5.92 12.07
N VAL A 423 10.46 -6.14 11.49
CA VAL A 423 9.19 -6.31 12.21
C VAL A 423 8.63 -7.68 11.88
N GLY A 424 8.64 -8.58 12.85
CA GLY A 424 8.32 -9.98 12.61
C GLY A 424 9.26 -10.59 11.56
N THR A 425 8.73 -10.93 10.39
CA THR A 425 9.49 -11.49 9.26
C THR A 425 9.77 -10.48 8.14
N THR A 426 9.29 -9.25 8.26
CA THR A 426 9.52 -8.19 7.27
C THR A 426 10.73 -7.36 7.68
N GLU A 427 11.73 -7.28 6.83
CA GLU A 427 12.97 -6.52 7.06
C GLU A 427 13.09 -5.39 6.04
N ALA A 428 13.45 -4.18 6.49
CA ALA A 428 13.61 -2.99 5.66
C ALA A 428 14.91 -2.25 5.99
N PRO A 429 15.53 -1.57 5.01
CA PRO A 429 16.74 -0.79 5.27
C PRO A 429 16.42 0.40 6.18
N PHE A 430 17.22 0.55 7.22
CA PHE A 430 17.25 1.70 8.10
C PHE A 430 18.61 1.76 8.80
N LYS A 431 19.42 2.73 8.43
CA LYS A 431 20.75 2.92 9.02
C LYS A 431 20.71 4.11 9.97
N VAL A 432 21.07 3.87 11.22
CA VAL A 432 21.20 4.94 12.24
C VAL A 432 22.23 5.98 11.81
N SER A 433 23.30 5.56 11.13
CA SER A 433 24.34 6.45 10.60
C SER A 433 23.84 7.44 9.54
N ASP A 434 22.73 7.14 8.86
CA ASP A 434 22.16 8.00 7.82
C ASP A 434 21.27 9.12 8.40
N LEU A 435 20.99 9.08 9.71
CA LEU A 435 20.29 10.16 10.40
C LEU A 435 21.20 11.37 10.59
N PRO A 436 20.67 12.60 10.52
CA PRO A 436 21.41 13.79 10.89
C PRO A 436 22.04 13.70 12.28
N GLU A 437 23.15 14.41 12.49
CA GLU A 437 23.81 14.47 13.78
C GLU A 437 22.84 14.99 14.85
N GLY A 438 22.78 14.30 15.99
CA GLY A 438 21.90 14.65 17.11
C GLY A 438 20.43 14.23 16.94
N GLU A 439 20.03 13.64 15.81
CA GLU A 439 18.68 13.10 15.66
C GLU A 439 18.57 11.77 16.39
N ASP A 440 17.66 11.72 17.38
CA ASP A 440 17.31 10.50 18.09
C ASP A 440 16.52 9.54 17.18
N ILE A 441 16.50 8.25 17.53
CA ILE A 441 15.61 7.29 16.87
C ILE A 441 14.20 7.46 17.42
N SER A 442 13.26 7.66 16.53
CA SER A 442 11.84 7.76 16.84
C SER A 442 11.05 6.68 16.12
N LEU A 443 10.30 5.88 16.87
CA LEU A 443 9.33 4.95 16.30
C LEU A 443 7.93 5.41 16.65
N ARG A 444 7.02 5.28 15.68
CA ARG A 444 5.58 5.25 15.92
C ARG A 444 5.09 3.86 15.55
N VAL A 445 4.43 3.19 16.47
CA VAL A 445 3.94 1.82 16.31
C VAL A 445 2.43 1.84 16.50
N PHE A 446 1.71 1.43 15.48
CA PHE A 446 0.26 1.32 15.52
C PHE A 446 -0.13 -0.16 15.57
N ILE A 447 -0.89 -0.51 16.58
CA ILE A 447 -1.41 -1.85 16.82
C ILE A 447 -2.91 -1.80 16.65
N ASP A 448 -3.44 -2.60 15.74
CA ASP A 448 -4.87 -2.79 15.54
C ASP A 448 -5.16 -4.29 15.49
N LYS A 449 -5.60 -4.84 16.60
CA LYS A 449 -5.73 -6.29 16.79
C LYS A 449 -4.37 -6.98 16.64
N ASN A 450 -4.25 -7.79 15.62
CA ASN A 450 -3.03 -8.53 15.27
C ASN A 450 -2.20 -7.86 14.18
N LEU A 451 -2.63 -6.73 13.66
CA LEU A 451 -1.95 -5.94 12.63
C LEU A 451 -1.08 -4.88 13.29
N VAL A 452 0.14 -4.73 12.79
CA VAL A 452 1.11 -3.77 13.33
C VAL A 452 1.77 -2.99 12.19
N GLU A 453 1.65 -1.66 12.23
CA GLU A 453 2.42 -0.77 11.34
C GLU A 453 3.45 0.02 12.18
N VAL A 454 4.71 -0.02 11.74
CA VAL A 454 5.83 0.65 12.40
C VAL A 454 6.41 1.69 11.46
N PHE A 455 6.48 2.92 11.93
CA PHE A 455 7.15 4.03 11.24
C PHE A 455 8.40 4.39 12.02
N VAL A 456 9.53 4.57 11.32
CA VAL A 456 10.80 4.92 11.95
C VAL A 456 11.38 6.19 11.33
N ASN A 457 11.59 7.20 12.18
CA ASN A 457 12.12 8.53 11.83
C ASN A 457 11.45 9.14 10.58
N ASP A 458 10.19 8.81 10.34
CA ASP A 458 9.44 9.23 9.14
C ASP A 458 10.14 8.88 7.80
N ARG A 459 11.13 7.98 7.81
CA ARG A 459 11.93 7.60 6.62
C ARG A 459 11.65 6.19 6.15
N GLN A 460 11.11 5.36 7.00
CA GLN A 460 10.76 3.98 6.67
C GLN A 460 9.46 3.59 7.38
N ALA A 461 8.67 2.74 6.72
CA ALA A 461 7.47 2.17 7.30
C ALA A 461 7.39 0.68 6.97
N VAL A 462 7.01 -0.13 7.95
CA VAL A 462 6.90 -1.58 7.84
C VAL A 462 5.57 -2.03 8.41
N VAL A 463 4.83 -2.81 7.65
CA VAL A 463 3.62 -3.50 8.11
C VAL A 463 3.91 -4.98 8.33
N SER A 464 3.39 -5.52 9.41
CA SER A 464 3.47 -6.94 9.75
C SER A 464 2.24 -7.36 10.56
N SER A 465 2.12 -8.63 10.82
CA SER A 465 1.05 -9.17 11.67
C SER A 465 1.55 -10.33 12.50
N VAL A 466 0.85 -10.61 13.58
CA VAL A 466 1.02 -11.81 14.39
C VAL A 466 -0.22 -12.70 14.23
N ALA A 467 -0.02 -14.01 14.12
CA ALA A 467 -1.12 -14.95 13.84
C ALA A 467 -2.17 -14.98 14.96
N ASP A 468 -1.70 -14.94 16.21
CA ASP A 468 -2.55 -14.93 17.40
C ASP A 468 -1.79 -14.27 18.55
N THR A 469 -2.40 -13.30 19.19
CA THR A 469 -1.83 -12.65 20.39
C THR A 469 -2.14 -13.44 21.66
N GLN A 470 -3.08 -14.37 21.61
CA GLN A 470 -3.56 -15.13 22.79
C GLN A 470 -3.96 -14.26 24.00
N GLY A 471 -4.37 -13.02 23.75
CA GLY A 471 -4.64 -12.04 24.80
C GLY A 471 -3.41 -11.49 25.52
N LEU A 472 -2.22 -11.71 24.98
CA LEU A 472 -0.98 -11.16 25.51
C LEU A 472 -0.92 -9.64 25.27
N THR A 473 -0.60 -8.92 26.31
CA THR A 473 -0.58 -7.43 26.30
C THR A 473 0.74 -6.83 26.74
N ASP A 474 1.76 -7.64 27.05
CA ASP A 474 3.01 -7.10 27.54
C ASP A 474 3.86 -6.52 26.41
N LEU A 475 4.44 -5.36 26.67
CA LEU A 475 5.53 -4.75 25.92
C LEU A 475 6.84 -5.05 26.66
N SER A 476 7.74 -5.76 26.00
CA SER A 476 9.09 -5.99 26.51
C SER A 476 10.12 -5.30 25.63
N ALA A 477 11.24 -4.88 26.19
CA ALA A 477 12.38 -4.36 25.44
C ALA A 477 13.62 -5.19 25.73
N PHE A 478 14.53 -5.29 24.77
CA PHE A 478 15.77 -6.07 24.88
C PHE A 478 16.93 -5.38 24.18
N THR A 479 18.12 -5.70 24.64
CA THR A 479 19.37 -5.28 24.02
C THR A 479 20.39 -6.40 24.09
N VAL A 480 21.30 -6.44 23.12
CA VAL A 480 22.38 -7.42 23.03
C VAL A 480 23.72 -6.69 23.01
N GLY A 481 24.71 -7.22 23.73
CA GLY A 481 26.08 -6.70 23.78
C GLY A 481 26.33 -5.68 24.89
N ALA A 482 25.34 -4.92 25.31
CA ALA A 482 25.42 -4.02 26.47
C ALA A 482 24.04 -3.55 26.93
N PRO A 483 23.86 -3.15 28.18
CA PRO A 483 22.64 -2.49 28.64
C PRO A 483 22.37 -1.21 27.85
N THR A 484 21.11 -0.83 27.73
CA THR A 484 20.70 0.42 27.06
C THR A 484 19.66 1.15 27.91
N THR A 485 19.45 2.42 27.60
CA THR A 485 18.37 3.22 28.21
C THR A 485 17.46 3.74 27.08
N LEU A 486 16.17 3.49 27.18
CA LEU A 486 15.18 4.13 26.34
C LEU A 486 14.86 5.49 26.96
N LYS A 487 14.93 6.54 26.14
CA LYS A 487 14.70 7.92 26.59
C LYS A 487 13.25 8.11 27.01
N GLN A 488 12.31 7.63 26.19
CA GLN A 488 10.88 7.79 26.43
C GLN A 488 10.05 6.74 25.70
N ILE A 489 8.98 6.31 26.33
CA ILE A 489 7.88 5.60 25.68
C ILE A 489 6.58 6.32 26.03
N GLU A 490 5.82 6.68 25.02
CA GLU A 490 4.46 7.20 25.17
C GLU A 490 3.51 6.15 24.62
N ILE A 491 2.42 5.90 25.33
CA ILE A 491 1.42 4.88 25.00
C ILE A 491 0.05 5.53 25.01
N TRP A 492 -0.72 5.33 23.97
CA TRP A 492 -2.12 5.75 23.88
C TRP A 492 -3.00 4.59 23.50
N LYS A 493 -4.14 4.47 24.11
CA LYS A 493 -5.26 3.73 23.57
C LYS A 493 -5.83 4.53 22.41
N LEU A 494 -6.25 3.85 21.33
CA LEU A 494 -6.87 4.50 20.18
C LEU A 494 -8.37 4.19 20.13
N LYS A 495 -9.18 5.25 19.89
CA LYS A 495 -10.61 5.11 19.61
C LYS A 495 -10.83 4.38 18.30
N PRO A 496 -11.92 3.60 18.20
CA PRO A 496 -12.32 3.08 16.90
C PRO A 496 -12.81 4.21 15.98
N SER A 497 -12.35 4.21 14.72
CA SER A 497 -12.83 5.11 13.67
C SER A 497 -13.83 4.45 12.72
N ASN A 498 -13.97 3.13 12.76
CA ASN A 498 -14.85 2.34 11.89
C ASN A 498 -16.31 2.29 12.38
N GLN A 499 -16.86 3.41 12.83
CA GLN A 499 -18.23 3.47 13.38
C GLN A 499 -19.30 3.06 12.35
N GLY A 500 -19.12 3.41 11.07
CA GLY A 500 -20.02 3.04 9.99
C GLY A 500 -19.94 1.56 9.55
N PHE A 501 -18.98 0.81 10.04
CA PHE A 501 -18.73 -0.57 9.61
C PHE A 501 -19.91 -1.51 9.89
N ARG A 502 -20.50 -1.44 11.08
CA ARG A 502 -21.66 -2.29 11.46
C ARG A 502 -22.90 -1.96 10.67
N GLU A 503 -23.14 -0.71 10.40
CA GLU A 503 -24.24 -0.29 9.53
C GLU A 503 -24.05 -0.81 8.11
N ALA A 504 -22.86 -0.63 7.54
CA ALA A 504 -22.50 -1.14 6.21
C ALA A 504 -22.58 -2.68 6.13
N GLN A 505 -22.23 -3.38 7.21
CA GLN A 505 -22.34 -4.82 7.32
C GLN A 505 -23.80 -5.30 7.28
N THR A 506 -24.72 -4.54 7.91
CA THR A 506 -26.12 -4.89 8.04
C THR A 506 -26.93 -4.50 6.81
N ASN A 507 -26.81 -3.25 6.33
CA ASN A 507 -27.59 -2.72 5.22
C ASN A 507 -27.00 -3.06 3.85
N ARG A 508 -25.72 -3.44 3.79
CA ARG A 508 -24.99 -3.80 2.57
C ARG A 508 -25.09 -2.74 1.45
N ILE A 509 -25.14 -1.47 1.81
CA ILE A 509 -25.24 -0.36 0.85
C ILE A 509 -24.15 -0.39 -0.22
N TRP A 510 -22.97 -0.90 0.14
CA TRP A 510 -21.78 -1.03 -0.69
C TRP A 510 -21.85 -2.17 -1.72
N ALA A 511 -22.85 -3.07 -1.60
CA ALA A 511 -22.91 -4.27 -2.42
C ALA A 511 -23.31 -3.92 -3.86
N PRO A 512 -22.53 -4.36 -4.87
CA PRO A 512 -22.92 -4.21 -6.27
C PRO A 512 -24.07 -5.13 -6.64
N GLU A 513 -24.69 -4.86 -7.78
CA GLU A 513 -25.74 -5.72 -8.33
C GLU A 513 -25.16 -7.05 -8.82
N GLU A 514 -25.86 -8.16 -8.54
CA GLU A 514 -25.42 -9.54 -8.85
C GLU A 514 -26.20 -10.18 -10.02
N LYS A 515 -26.92 -9.41 -10.82
CA LYS A 515 -27.81 -9.93 -11.86
C LYS A 515 -27.11 -10.72 -12.94
#